data_990fb42b97ba48f142670cd467985cd1
#
_entry.id   990fb42b97ba48f142670cd467985cd1
#
_cell.length_a   1.000
_cell.length_b   1.000
_cell.length_c   1.000
_cell.angle_alpha   90.00
_cell.angle_beta   90.00
_cell.angle_gamma   90.00
#
_symmetry.space_group_name_H-M   'P 1'
#
loop_
_entity.id
_entity.type
_entity.pdbx_description
1 polymer ?
#
loop_
_entity_poly.entity_id
_entity_poly.type
_entity_poly.pdbx_seq_one_letter_code
_entity_poly.pdbx_strand_id
1 'polypeptide(L)'
;MRRWMGMPVAAAMLLTACVTINVYFPAAEAKEAAKEFVEKVIGDEAQQAQPEKPNDGGGGMALRFDPLMLIGISPAYAQGAPDITIKTPAIQAIQARMGSRFDASLRAGFDSGALGFTRDGLIVVRDAAKLQLKDRVAVNQAVADDNRDRKAVYREVAVANGHAEWESQIRGVFAKQWIDSARSGWWYQDSGGGWKQK
;
A
#
# COMPACT_ATOMS: atom_id res chain seq x y z
N MET A 1 27.22 62.44 -42.83
CA MET A 1 27.85 61.60 -41.84
C MET A 1 26.79 61.28 -40.78
N ARG A 2 26.21 60.13 -40.82
CA ARG A 2 25.17 59.72 -39.85
C ARG A 2 25.43 58.27 -39.46
N ARG A 3 26.10 58.14 -38.30
CA ARG A 3 26.48 56.84 -37.73
C ARG A 3 25.20 56.17 -37.18
N TRP A 4 24.79 55.12 -37.84
CA TRP A 4 23.72 54.25 -37.36
C TRP A 4 24.31 53.26 -36.35
N MET A 5 24.03 53.50 -35.06
CA MET A 5 24.33 52.56 -34.00
C MET A 5 23.30 51.41 -34.09
N GLY A 6 23.76 50.26 -34.54
CA GLY A 6 23.00 49.03 -34.46
C GLY A 6 22.92 48.56 -33.01
N MET A 7 21.71 48.53 -32.44
CA MET A 7 21.44 47.83 -31.20
C MET A 7 21.44 46.32 -31.46
N PRO A 8 22.22 45.54 -30.73
CA PRO A 8 22.02 44.09 -30.73
C PRO A 8 20.76 43.79 -29.93
N VAL A 9 19.70 43.38 -30.61
CA VAL A 9 18.53 42.75 -29.96
C VAL A 9 19.01 41.41 -29.41
N ALA A 10 19.35 41.41 -28.15
CA ALA A 10 19.54 40.18 -27.39
C ALA A 10 18.19 39.48 -27.27
N ALA A 11 17.94 38.56 -28.20
CA ALA A 11 16.83 37.61 -28.09
C ALA A 11 17.10 36.73 -26.86
N ALA A 12 16.54 37.10 -25.72
CA ALA A 12 16.45 36.21 -24.56
C ALA A 12 15.52 35.06 -24.94
N MET A 13 16.07 33.98 -25.46
CA MET A 13 15.41 32.68 -25.53
C MET A 13 15.15 32.26 -24.09
N LEU A 14 13.90 32.46 -23.63
CA LEU A 14 13.36 31.80 -22.47
C LEU A 14 13.28 30.31 -22.80
N LEU A 15 14.35 29.59 -22.48
CA LEU A 15 14.34 28.14 -22.43
C LEU A 15 13.43 27.75 -21.27
N THR A 16 12.14 27.56 -21.55
CA THR A 16 11.23 26.85 -20.67
C THR A 16 11.71 25.41 -20.64
N ALA A 17 12.59 25.09 -19.70
CA ALA A 17 12.94 23.72 -19.39
C ALA A 17 11.67 23.06 -18.84
N CYS A 18 10.99 22.27 -19.65
CA CYS A 18 9.97 21.33 -19.14
C CYS A 18 10.71 20.30 -18.30
N VAL A 19 10.75 20.50 -17.00
CA VAL A 19 11.18 19.47 -16.06
C VAL A 19 10.07 18.42 -16.06
N THR A 20 10.27 17.32 -16.76
CA THR A 20 9.43 16.15 -16.64
C THR A 20 9.80 15.49 -15.30
N ILE A 21 9.02 15.76 -14.25
CA ILE A 21 9.15 15.05 -12.98
C ILE A 21 8.60 13.65 -13.24
N ASN A 22 9.49 12.69 -13.45
CA ASN A 22 9.11 11.28 -13.54
C ASN A 22 8.91 10.77 -12.10
N VAL A 23 7.68 10.84 -11.59
CA VAL A 23 7.37 10.36 -10.24
C VAL A 23 7.32 8.84 -10.28
N TYR A 24 8.36 8.24 -9.72
CA TYR A 24 8.48 6.80 -9.62
C TYR A 24 7.58 6.26 -8.50
N PHE A 25 6.81 5.19 -8.77
CA PHE A 25 5.98 4.52 -7.76
C PHE A 25 6.86 3.92 -6.65
N PRO A 26 6.67 4.32 -5.38
CA PRO A 26 7.47 3.86 -4.25
C PRO A 26 7.00 2.46 -3.78
N ALA A 27 7.44 1.42 -4.47
CA ALA A 27 6.95 0.06 -4.27
C ALA A 27 7.28 -0.52 -2.87
N ALA A 28 8.38 -0.12 -2.27
CA ALA A 28 8.78 -0.60 -0.94
C ALA A 28 7.85 -0.02 0.14
N GLU A 29 7.62 1.28 0.10
CA GLU A 29 6.76 2.02 1.01
C GLU A 29 5.29 1.58 0.84
N ALA A 30 4.86 1.36 -0.40
CA ALA A 30 3.54 0.82 -0.70
C ALA A 30 3.34 -0.59 -0.11
N LYS A 31 4.40 -1.41 -0.09
CA LYS A 31 4.37 -2.74 0.54
C LYS A 31 4.19 -2.65 2.05
N GLU A 32 4.95 -1.78 2.72
CA GLU A 32 4.82 -1.58 4.18
C GLU A 32 3.42 -1.03 4.53
N ALA A 33 2.93 -0.05 3.77
CA ALA A 33 1.58 0.48 3.94
C ALA A 33 0.50 -0.60 3.74
N ALA A 34 0.63 -1.44 2.72
CA ALA A 34 -0.28 -2.54 2.47
C ALA A 34 -0.22 -3.58 3.60
N LYS A 35 0.98 -3.86 4.14
CA LYS A 35 1.17 -4.76 5.27
C LYS A 35 0.44 -4.23 6.50
N GLU A 36 0.68 -2.99 6.92
CA GLU A 36 0.00 -2.36 8.05
C GLU A 36 -1.53 -2.42 7.90
N PHE A 37 -2.03 -2.15 6.69
CA PHE A 37 -3.46 -2.18 6.43
C PHE A 37 -4.04 -3.59 6.54
N VAL A 38 -3.42 -4.57 5.88
CA VAL A 38 -3.91 -5.95 5.80
C VAL A 38 -3.87 -6.64 7.15
N GLU A 39 -2.80 -6.45 7.93
CA GLU A 39 -2.67 -7.00 9.27
C GLU A 39 -3.79 -6.52 10.19
N LYS A 40 -4.17 -5.25 10.11
CA LYS A 40 -5.31 -4.72 10.89
C LYS A 40 -6.66 -5.29 10.46
N VAL A 41 -6.82 -5.70 9.21
CA VAL A 41 -8.08 -6.29 8.71
C VAL A 41 -8.18 -7.78 9.06
N ILE A 42 -7.11 -8.54 8.83
CA ILE A 42 -7.11 -9.99 9.07
C ILE A 42 -6.95 -10.31 10.56
N GLY A 43 -6.31 -9.41 11.30
CA GLY A 43 -5.89 -9.59 12.70
C GLY A 43 -4.59 -10.40 12.80
N ASP A 44 -3.66 -9.87 13.58
CA ASP A 44 -2.37 -10.50 13.85
C ASP A 44 -2.51 -11.58 14.93
N GLU A 45 -2.60 -12.84 14.57
CA GLU A 45 -2.24 -13.91 15.51
C GLU A 45 -0.71 -14.11 15.59
N ALA A 46 0.04 -13.61 14.60
CA ALA A 46 1.50 -13.73 14.58
C ALA A 46 2.22 -12.74 15.51
N GLN A 47 1.60 -11.65 15.90
CA GLN A 47 2.22 -10.65 16.79
C GLN A 47 2.07 -10.95 18.28
N GLN A 48 1.21 -11.90 18.68
CA GLN A 48 1.13 -12.33 20.09
C GLN A 48 2.31 -13.23 20.52
N ALA A 49 3.19 -13.64 19.62
CA ALA A 49 4.34 -14.49 19.90
C ALA A 49 5.69 -13.79 19.84
N GLN A 50 5.76 -12.48 19.55
CA GLN A 50 7.01 -11.73 19.59
C GLN A 50 7.00 -10.81 20.80
N PRO A 51 7.90 -11.03 21.79
CA PRO A 51 8.09 -10.06 22.88
C PRO A 51 8.51 -8.74 22.25
N GLU A 52 7.82 -7.66 22.63
CA GLU A 52 8.26 -6.30 22.31
C GLU A 52 9.73 -6.18 22.66
N LYS A 53 10.58 -5.97 21.67
CA LYS A 53 11.96 -5.56 21.95
C LYS A 53 11.86 -4.23 22.69
N PRO A 54 12.47 -4.12 23.86
CA PRO A 54 12.53 -2.84 24.55
C PRO A 54 13.13 -1.83 23.59
N ASN A 55 12.43 -0.72 23.40
CA ASN A 55 12.94 0.44 22.70
C ASN A 55 14.08 0.99 23.57
N ASP A 56 15.30 0.54 23.30
CA ASP A 56 16.49 1.00 23.99
C ASP A 56 16.79 2.43 23.48
N GLY A 57 16.11 3.38 24.10
CA GLY A 57 16.32 4.81 23.97
C GLY A 57 17.67 5.22 24.54
N GLY A 58 18.74 4.63 24.06
CA GLY A 58 20.11 5.04 24.35
C GLY A 58 20.49 6.29 23.57
N GLY A 59 20.06 7.46 24.07
CA GLY A 59 20.54 8.77 23.60
C GLY A 59 22.02 8.94 23.95
N GLY A 60 22.91 8.39 23.16
CA GLY A 60 24.31 8.76 23.11
C GLY A 60 24.48 9.96 22.20
N MET A 61 24.58 11.17 22.74
CA MET A 61 25.11 12.35 22.04
C MET A 61 26.59 12.14 21.77
N ALA A 62 26.92 11.30 20.80
CA ALA A 62 28.22 11.34 20.16
C ALA A 62 28.19 12.51 19.16
N LEU A 63 28.78 13.63 19.53
CA LEU A 63 29.16 14.71 18.61
C LEU A 63 30.08 14.10 17.52
N ARG A 64 29.48 13.59 16.46
CA ARG A 64 30.22 13.25 15.24
C ARG A 64 30.61 14.56 14.57
N PHE A 65 31.85 14.97 14.80
CA PHE A 65 32.48 16.02 14.02
C PHE A 65 32.62 15.50 12.59
N ASP A 66 31.77 15.98 11.69
CA ASP A 66 31.91 15.70 10.26
C ASP A 66 32.80 16.75 9.63
N PRO A 67 34.06 16.41 9.22
CA PRO A 67 34.98 17.35 8.67
C PRO A 67 34.54 18.00 7.35
N LEU A 68 33.49 17.44 6.70
CA LEU A 68 32.89 17.96 5.48
C LEU A 68 32.06 19.23 5.70
N MET A 69 31.59 19.48 6.94
CA MET A 69 30.90 20.74 7.27
C MET A 69 31.83 21.98 7.21
N LEU A 70 33.15 21.79 7.34
CA LEU A 70 34.09 22.90 7.31
C LEU A 70 34.29 23.47 5.89
N ILE A 71 33.94 22.76 4.85
CA ILE A 71 34.10 23.17 3.44
C ILE A 71 32.75 23.55 2.78
N GLY A 72 31.72 23.80 3.58
CA GLY A 72 30.45 24.34 3.08
C GLY A 72 29.63 23.36 2.23
N ILE A 73 29.96 22.08 2.25
CA ILE A 73 29.16 21.05 1.60
C ILE A 73 28.12 20.59 2.61
N SER A 74 26.95 21.21 2.56
CA SER A 74 25.78 20.69 3.28
C SER A 74 25.48 19.28 2.75
N PRO A 75 25.32 18.26 3.61
CA PRO A 75 24.83 16.98 3.15
C PRO A 75 23.50 17.23 2.45
N ALA A 76 23.41 16.80 1.18
CA ALA A 76 22.13 16.73 0.51
C ALA A 76 21.28 15.76 1.36
N TYR A 77 20.36 16.31 2.16
CA TYR A 77 19.34 15.49 2.78
C TYR A 77 18.64 14.79 1.62
N ALA A 78 18.88 13.49 1.47
CA ALA A 78 18.03 12.66 0.65
C ALA A 78 16.60 12.98 1.09
N GLN A 79 15.80 13.54 0.18
CA GLN A 79 14.37 13.73 0.42
C GLN A 79 13.90 12.40 0.94
N GLY A 80 13.33 12.39 2.16
CA GLY A 80 12.87 11.16 2.79
C GLY A 80 12.06 10.38 1.75
N ALA A 81 12.29 9.07 1.69
CA ALA A 81 11.56 8.22 0.76
C ALA A 81 10.07 8.59 0.84
N PRO A 82 9.37 8.75 -0.29
CA PRO A 82 7.99 9.19 -0.29
C PRO A 82 7.15 8.19 0.51
N ASP A 83 6.66 8.60 1.68
CA ASP A 83 5.82 7.75 2.53
C ASP A 83 4.43 7.61 1.88
N ILE A 84 3.97 6.37 1.71
CA ILE A 84 2.62 6.12 1.19
C ILE A 84 1.60 6.35 2.30
N THR A 85 0.84 7.43 2.16
CA THR A 85 -0.21 7.79 3.11
C THR A 85 -1.39 6.83 3.06
N ILE A 86 -1.63 6.11 4.16
CA ILE A 86 -2.81 5.24 4.35
C ILE A 86 -3.65 5.67 5.56
N LYS A 87 -3.29 6.77 6.22
CA LYS A 87 -3.90 7.20 7.50
C LYS A 87 -4.95 8.31 7.33
N THR A 88 -5.59 8.41 6.16
CA THR A 88 -6.72 9.32 5.98
C THR A 88 -7.97 8.78 6.68
N PRO A 89 -8.90 9.66 7.14
CA PRO A 89 -10.16 9.23 7.74
C PRO A 89 -10.97 8.28 6.83
N ALA A 90 -10.95 8.50 5.52
CA ALA A 90 -11.63 7.66 4.54
C ALA A 90 -11.05 6.24 4.50
N ILE A 91 -9.71 6.12 4.42
CA ILE A 91 -9.03 4.83 4.40
C ILE A 91 -9.21 4.10 5.73
N GLN A 92 -9.11 4.79 6.86
CA GLN A 92 -9.34 4.21 8.19
C GLN A 92 -10.77 3.71 8.37
N ALA A 93 -11.77 4.43 7.86
CA ALA A 93 -13.16 4.00 7.89
C ALA A 93 -13.40 2.73 7.05
N ILE A 94 -12.76 2.63 5.88
CA ILE A 94 -12.79 1.41 5.06
C ILE A 94 -12.13 0.26 5.81
N GLN A 95 -10.94 0.46 6.38
CA GLN A 95 -10.19 -0.55 7.13
C GLN A 95 -11.01 -1.11 8.30
N ALA A 96 -11.63 -0.23 9.10
CA ALA A 96 -12.46 -0.63 10.24
C ALA A 96 -13.67 -1.48 9.81
N ARG A 97 -14.36 -1.08 8.72
CA ARG A 97 -15.47 -1.85 8.15
C ARG A 97 -15.03 -3.22 7.67
N MET A 98 -13.90 -3.29 6.96
CA MET A 98 -13.35 -4.54 6.44
C MET A 98 -12.96 -5.46 7.59
N GLY A 99 -12.28 -4.97 8.64
CA GLY A 99 -11.92 -5.76 9.82
C GLY A 99 -13.13 -6.33 10.53
N SER A 100 -14.13 -5.51 10.83
CA SER A 100 -15.37 -5.97 11.47
C SER A 100 -16.12 -7.01 10.62
N ARG A 101 -16.19 -6.82 9.31
CA ARG A 101 -16.82 -7.78 8.39
C ARG A 101 -16.03 -9.07 8.30
N PHE A 102 -14.71 -8.96 8.28
CA PHE A 102 -13.82 -10.11 8.20
C PHE A 102 -14.05 -11.02 9.41
N ASP A 103 -14.04 -10.48 10.62
CA ASP A 103 -14.24 -11.24 11.84
C ASP A 103 -15.64 -11.83 11.96
N ALA A 104 -16.65 -11.04 11.61
CA ALA A 104 -18.05 -11.47 11.79
C ALA A 104 -18.54 -12.46 10.73
N SER A 105 -18.01 -12.41 9.50
CA SER A 105 -18.66 -13.08 8.36
C SER A 105 -17.72 -13.84 7.42
N LEU A 106 -16.43 -13.50 7.36
CA LEU A 106 -15.54 -14.06 6.35
C LEU A 106 -14.54 -15.06 6.93
N ARG A 107 -14.05 -14.84 8.14
CA ARG A 107 -13.01 -15.65 8.77
C ARG A 107 -13.35 -17.15 8.76
N ALA A 108 -14.53 -17.52 9.24
CA ALA A 108 -14.97 -18.91 9.27
C ALA A 108 -15.05 -19.56 7.86
N GLY A 109 -15.33 -18.75 6.84
CA GLY A 109 -15.32 -19.20 5.44
C GLY A 109 -13.91 -19.47 4.92
N PHE A 110 -12.92 -18.68 5.33
CA PHE A 110 -11.52 -18.95 5.03
C PHE A 110 -11.01 -20.18 5.78
N ASP A 111 -11.29 -20.28 7.06
CA ASP A 111 -10.85 -21.40 7.92
C ASP A 111 -11.41 -22.74 7.45
N SER A 112 -12.67 -22.76 6.98
CA SER A 112 -13.29 -23.96 6.39
C SER A 112 -12.75 -24.26 4.98
N GLY A 113 -12.08 -23.32 4.34
CA GLY A 113 -11.66 -23.39 2.93
C GLY A 113 -12.82 -23.21 1.94
N ALA A 114 -13.96 -22.65 2.38
CA ALA A 114 -15.04 -22.23 1.50
C ALA A 114 -14.68 -20.99 0.69
N LEU A 115 -13.90 -20.07 1.30
CA LEU A 115 -13.41 -18.86 0.67
C LEU A 115 -11.93 -18.99 0.27
N GLY A 116 -11.51 -18.14 -0.63
CA GLY A 116 -10.11 -18.01 -1.00
C GLY A 116 -9.82 -16.65 -1.64
N PHE A 117 -8.54 -16.27 -1.63
CA PHE A 117 -8.06 -15.09 -2.34
C PHE A 117 -7.79 -15.38 -3.80
N THR A 118 -8.28 -14.55 -4.71
CA THR A 118 -7.85 -14.58 -6.10
C THR A 118 -6.44 -14.00 -6.24
N ARG A 119 -5.77 -14.26 -7.36
CA ARG A 119 -4.48 -13.63 -7.70
C ARG A 119 -4.51 -12.10 -7.69
N ASP A 120 -5.69 -11.50 -7.88
CA ASP A 120 -5.90 -10.04 -7.86
C ASP A 120 -6.25 -9.53 -6.45
N GLY A 121 -6.12 -10.36 -5.42
CA GLY A 121 -6.38 -10.02 -4.02
C GLY A 121 -7.84 -9.83 -3.67
N LEU A 122 -8.77 -10.30 -4.51
CA LEU A 122 -10.20 -10.32 -4.18
C LEU A 122 -10.56 -11.61 -3.45
N ILE A 123 -11.71 -11.62 -2.78
CA ILE A 123 -12.28 -12.81 -2.13
C ILE A 123 -13.30 -13.44 -3.07
N VAL A 124 -13.31 -14.75 -3.13
CA VAL A 124 -14.36 -15.52 -3.83
C VAL A 124 -14.83 -16.71 -3.00
N VAL A 125 -16.06 -17.13 -3.22
CA VAL A 125 -16.56 -18.42 -2.73
C VAL A 125 -15.99 -19.50 -3.64
N ARG A 126 -14.95 -20.19 -3.18
CA ARG A 126 -14.26 -21.26 -3.90
C ARG A 126 -15.06 -22.59 -3.84
N ASP A 127 -15.62 -22.88 -2.69
CA ASP A 127 -16.34 -24.12 -2.44
C ASP A 127 -17.59 -23.85 -1.59
N ALA A 128 -18.72 -23.64 -2.26
CA ALA A 128 -20.00 -23.34 -1.60
C ALA A 128 -20.54 -24.52 -0.79
N ALA A 129 -20.07 -25.76 -1.02
CA ALA A 129 -20.52 -26.92 -0.26
C ALA A 129 -20.05 -26.88 1.20
N LYS A 130 -18.96 -26.16 1.46
CA LYS A 130 -18.39 -25.94 2.80
C LYS A 130 -19.11 -24.85 3.60
N LEU A 131 -20.01 -24.09 2.97
CA LEU A 131 -20.85 -23.09 3.66
C LEU A 131 -22.17 -23.75 4.07
N GLN A 132 -22.60 -23.49 5.31
CA GLN A 132 -23.95 -23.87 5.74
C GLN A 132 -24.98 -23.16 4.86
N LEU A 133 -26.03 -23.86 4.46
CA LEU A 133 -27.02 -23.33 3.53
C LEU A 133 -27.64 -22.01 4.00
N LYS A 134 -27.88 -21.88 5.30
CA LYS A 134 -28.44 -20.67 5.93
C LYS A 134 -27.50 -19.45 5.82
N ASP A 135 -26.18 -19.67 5.75
CA ASP A 135 -25.18 -18.61 5.79
C ASP A 135 -24.74 -18.16 4.39
N ARG A 136 -25.08 -18.94 3.34
CA ARG A 136 -24.60 -18.67 1.96
C ARG A 136 -24.94 -17.29 1.44
N VAL A 137 -26.16 -16.80 1.71
CA VAL A 137 -26.58 -15.47 1.25
C VAL A 137 -25.78 -14.39 1.97
N ALA A 138 -25.64 -14.48 3.29
CA ALA A 138 -24.89 -13.50 4.09
C ALA A 138 -23.41 -13.50 3.73
N VAL A 139 -22.79 -14.66 3.54
CA VAL A 139 -21.38 -14.76 3.13
C VAL A 139 -21.17 -14.20 1.73
N ASN A 140 -22.03 -14.50 0.75
CA ASN A 140 -21.94 -13.92 -0.58
C ASN A 140 -22.05 -12.39 -0.55
N GLN A 141 -22.97 -11.85 0.26
CA GLN A 141 -23.10 -10.41 0.43
C GLN A 141 -21.83 -9.82 1.08
N ALA A 142 -21.32 -10.46 2.13
CA ALA A 142 -20.08 -10.03 2.79
C ALA A 142 -18.89 -10.04 1.83
N VAL A 143 -18.76 -11.07 0.98
CA VAL A 143 -17.71 -11.13 -0.08
C VAL A 143 -17.86 -9.98 -1.08
N ALA A 144 -19.09 -9.69 -1.53
CA ALA A 144 -19.34 -8.60 -2.47
C ALA A 144 -18.99 -7.23 -1.88
N ASP A 145 -19.37 -7.00 -0.62
CA ASP A 145 -19.09 -5.76 0.10
C ASP A 145 -17.59 -5.60 0.39
N ASP A 146 -16.91 -6.68 0.79
CA ASP A 146 -15.47 -6.66 1.02
C ASP A 146 -14.70 -6.35 -0.27
N ASN A 147 -15.08 -6.97 -1.37
CA ASN A 147 -14.45 -6.71 -2.67
C ASN A 147 -14.71 -5.27 -3.17
N ARG A 148 -15.84 -4.66 -2.81
CA ARG A 148 -16.10 -3.25 -3.10
C ARG A 148 -15.17 -2.36 -2.28
N ASP A 149 -15.01 -2.63 -1.00
CA ASP A 149 -14.13 -1.91 -0.09
C ASP A 149 -12.64 -2.06 -0.51
N ARG A 150 -12.21 -3.25 -0.95
CA ARG A 150 -10.86 -3.46 -1.51
C ARG A 150 -10.57 -2.53 -2.68
N LYS A 151 -11.49 -2.47 -3.65
CA LYS A 151 -11.35 -1.58 -4.80
C LYS A 151 -11.38 -0.11 -4.39
N ALA A 152 -12.21 0.24 -3.39
CA ALA A 152 -12.27 1.61 -2.89
C ALA A 152 -10.96 2.01 -2.19
N VAL A 153 -10.39 1.16 -1.33
CA VAL A 153 -9.14 1.50 -0.65
C VAL A 153 -7.97 1.69 -1.62
N TYR A 154 -7.87 0.89 -2.68
CA TYR A 154 -6.79 1.06 -3.66
C TYR A 154 -6.84 2.42 -4.34
N ARG A 155 -8.05 2.87 -4.70
CA ARG A 155 -8.28 4.20 -5.26
C ARG A 155 -8.01 5.31 -4.24
N GLU A 156 -8.52 5.17 -3.02
CA GLU A 156 -8.33 6.16 -1.96
C GLU A 156 -6.84 6.33 -1.61
N VAL A 157 -6.07 5.24 -1.57
CA VAL A 157 -4.62 5.31 -1.36
C VAL A 157 -3.94 6.05 -2.51
N ALA A 158 -4.30 5.77 -3.77
CA ALA A 158 -3.76 6.46 -4.93
C ALA A 158 -4.05 7.97 -4.88
N VAL A 159 -5.30 8.33 -4.62
CA VAL A 159 -5.75 9.74 -4.54
C VAL A 159 -5.12 10.46 -3.36
N ALA A 160 -5.04 9.84 -2.18
CA ALA A 160 -4.44 10.44 -0.99
C ALA A 160 -2.94 10.78 -1.17
N ASN A 161 -2.27 10.08 -2.08
CA ASN A 161 -0.88 10.33 -2.44
C ASN A 161 -0.71 11.24 -3.68
N GLY A 162 -1.80 11.79 -4.21
CA GLY A 162 -1.78 12.69 -5.37
C GLY A 162 -1.54 12.00 -6.72
N HIS A 163 -1.61 10.67 -6.77
CA HIS A 163 -1.24 9.83 -7.91
C HIS A 163 -2.33 8.81 -8.24
N ALA A 164 -3.44 9.28 -8.81
CA ALA A 164 -4.56 8.42 -9.20
C ALA A 164 -4.14 7.30 -10.17
N GLU A 165 -3.11 7.54 -10.98
CA GLU A 165 -2.52 6.58 -11.91
C GLU A 165 -1.82 5.38 -11.23
N TRP A 166 -1.51 5.48 -9.95
CA TRP A 166 -0.90 4.39 -9.18
C TRP A 166 -1.90 3.31 -8.73
N GLU A 167 -3.20 3.49 -8.93
CA GLU A 167 -4.23 2.53 -8.47
C GLU A 167 -3.92 1.09 -8.87
N SER A 168 -3.44 0.86 -10.10
CA SER A 168 -3.12 -0.49 -10.58
C SER A 168 -1.90 -1.10 -9.87
N GLN A 169 -0.86 -0.30 -9.61
CA GLN A 169 0.34 -0.74 -8.89
C GLN A 169 0.01 -1.01 -7.42
N ILE A 170 -0.74 -0.11 -6.78
CA ILE A 170 -1.24 -0.29 -5.40
C ILE A 170 -2.06 -1.58 -5.30
N ARG A 171 -2.97 -1.82 -6.24
CA ARG A 171 -3.75 -3.07 -6.29
C ARG A 171 -2.83 -4.30 -6.34
N GLY A 172 -1.81 -4.30 -7.19
CA GLY A 172 -0.85 -5.40 -7.28
C GLY A 172 -0.10 -5.64 -5.96
N VAL A 173 0.33 -4.58 -5.29
CA VAL A 173 1.01 -4.66 -3.99
C VAL A 173 0.06 -5.22 -2.92
N PHE A 174 -1.16 -4.71 -2.83
CA PHE A 174 -2.16 -5.19 -1.89
C PHE A 174 -2.58 -6.63 -2.18
N ALA A 175 -2.75 -7.01 -3.46
CA ALA A 175 -3.08 -8.39 -3.84
C ALA A 175 -2.05 -9.38 -3.32
N LYS A 176 -0.77 -9.05 -3.52
CA LYS A 176 0.34 -9.85 -2.99
C LYS A 176 0.29 -9.90 -1.46
N GLN A 177 0.06 -8.76 -0.79
CA GLN A 177 0.04 -8.70 0.66
C GLN A 177 -1.12 -9.51 1.27
N TRP A 178 -2.32 -9.49 0.67
CA TRP A 178 -3.43 -10.34 1.10
C TRP A 178 -3.08 -11.83 1.08
N ILE A 179 -2.39 -12.27 0.01
CA ILE A 179 -1.93 -13.65 -0.14
C ILE A 179 -0.78 -13.95 0.84
N ASP A 180 0.17 -13.03 1.01
CA ASP A 180 1.29 -13.20 1.92
C ASP A 180 0.84 -13.31 3.39
N SER A 181 -0.18 -12.55 3.78
CA SER A 181 -0.80 -12.57 5.11
C SER A 181 -1.86 -13.66 5.30
N ALA A 182 -2.13 -14.48 4.27
CA ALA A 182 -3.04 -15.61 4.41
C ALA A 182 -2.49 -16.61 5.44
N ARG A 183 -3.37 -17.08 6.35
CA ARG A 183 -3.00 -18.05 7.38
C ARG A 183 -2.80 -19.45 6.78
N SER A 184 -2.05 -20.29 7.49
CA SER A 184 -1.93 -21.70 7.13
C SER A 184 -3.30 -22.35 6.96
N GLY A 185 -3.47 -23.11 5.88
CA GLY A 185 -4.75 -23.74 5.54
C GLY A 185 -5.67 -22.90 4.65
N TRP A 186 -5.46 -21.59 4.50
CA TRP A 186 -6.28 -20.76 3.63
C TRP A 186 -5.92 -20.95 2.16
N TRP A 187 -6.92 -20.81 1.30
CA TRP A 187 -6.77 -20.99 -0.14
C TRP A 187 -6.50 -19.67 -0.84
N TYR A 188 -5.61 -19.72 -1.82
CA TYR A 188 -5.31 -18.61 -2.70
C TYR A 188 -5.02 -19.08 -4.13
N GLN A 189 -5.16 -18.20 -5.10
CA GLN A 189 -4.74 -18.43 -6.47
C GLN A 189 -3.28 -18.00 -6.66
N ASP A 190 -2.46 -18.87 -7.27
CA ASP A 190 -1.14 -18.50 -7.74
C ASP A 190 -1.22 -17.58 -8.99
N SER A 191 -0.06 -17.15 -9.50
CA SER A 191 0.03 -16.27 -10.68
C SER A 191 -0.61 -16.88 -11.93
N GLY A 192 -0.67 -18.21 -12.05
CA GLY A 192 -1.32 -18.93 -13.14
C GLY A 192 -2.83 -19.11 -12.95
N GLY A 193 -3.39 -18.69 -11.81
CA GLY A 193 -4.80 -18.86 -11.48
C GLY A 193 -5.14 -20.23 -10.86
N GLY A 194 -4.14 -21.07 -10.61
CA GLY A 194 -4.30 -22.35 -9.93
C GLY A 194 -4.53 -22.16 -8.43
N TRP A 195 -5.45 -22.93 -7.83
CA TRP A 195 -5.70 -22.89 -6.40
C TRP A 195 -4.62 -23.61 -5.60
N LYS A 196 -4.08 -22.95 -4.60
CA LYS A 196 -3.13 -23.48 -3.63
C LYS A 196 -3.56 -23.19 -2.22
N GLN A 197 -3.07 -23.96 -1.28
CA GLN A 197 -3.26 -23.78 0.14
C GLN A 197 -1.97 -23.25 0.76
N LYS A 198 -2.11 -22.31 1.69
CA LYS A 198 -0.98 -21.71 2.41
C LYS A 198 -0.37 -22.70 3.40
#